data_f1a2f42f5ec9f7e5b46d7c4dd65148c4
#
_entry.id   f1a2f42f5ec9f7e5b46d7c4dd65148c4
#
_cell.length_a   1.000
_cell.length_b   1.000
_cell.length_c   1.000
_cell.angle_alpha   90.00
_cell.angle_beta   90.00
_cell.angle_gamma   90.00
#
_symmetry.space_group_name_H-M   'P 1'
#
loop_
_entity.id
_entity.type
_entity.pdbx_description
1 polymer ?
#
loop_
_entity_poly.entity_id
_entity_poly.type
_entity_poly.pdbx_seq_one_letter_code
_entity_poly.pdbx_strand_id
1 'polypeptide(L)'
;MGTNYWMFVENKENSEITRNLNYELFGVGSKYKRRAQRMKKNDRVIFYTRTLKAWTATATIKEECFEDTSQTWLPKEKIDEFKYRVTLKPNHVLEESNFLNASYIGPRLEYVKKWIPEDWHLAFWDTLHLLPQKDFKLLEDSIKKYPSIKIKK
;
A
#
# COMPACT_ATOMS: atom_id res chain seq x y z
N MET A 1 -12.82 -6.37 -16.46
CA MET A 1 -13.44 -6.95 -15.55
C MET A 1 -12.76 -7.78 -14.48
N GLY A 2 -11.51 -8.01 -14.48
CA GLY A 2 -10.82 -8.66 -13.37
C GLY A 2 -10.50 -7.69 -12.25
N THR A 3 -10.16 -8.23 -11.09
CA THR A 3 -9.66 -7.46 -9.97
C THR A 3 -8.25 -6.97 -10.27
N ASN A 4 -7.97 -5.73 -10.00
CA ASN A 4 -6.62 -5.18 -10.03
C ASN A 4 -6.00 -5.29 -8.64
N TYR A 5 -4.67 -5.33 -8.60
CA TYR A 5 -3.91 -5.47 -7.37
C TYR A 5 -2.94 -4.30 -7.26
N TRP A 6 -3.07 -3.55 -6.18
CA TRP A 6 -2.32 -2.31 -5.99
C TRP A 6 -1.36 -2.42 -4.81
N MET A 7 -0.24 -1.72 -4.89
CA MET A 7 0.65 -1.55 -3.76
C MET A 7 0.74 -0.07 -3.43
N PHE A 8 0.46 0.27 -2.19
CA PHE A 8 0.57 1.63 -1.66
C PHE A 8 1.86 1.72 -0.88
N VAL A 9 2.69 2.70 -1.22
CA VAL A 9 3.99 2.90 -0.58
C VAL A 9 3.97 4.17 0.24
N GLU A 10 4.39 4.07 1.49
CA GLU A 10 4.42 5.19 2.43
C GLU A 10 5.78 5.27 3.12
N ASN A 11 6.13 6.48 3.59
CA ASN A 11 7.23 6.61 4.53
C ASN A 11 6.75 6.16 5.91
N LYS A 12 7.68 6.07 6.86
CA LYS A 12 7.37 5.54 8.19
C LYS A 12 6.29 6.37 8.92
N GLU A 13 6.42 7.69 8.88
CA GLU A 13 5.49 8.59 9.58
C GLU A 13 4.07 8.46 9.06
N ASN A 14 3.92 8.44 7.73
CA ASN A 14 2.60 8.30 7.13
C ASN A 14 2.05 6.89 7.27
N SER A 15 2.92 5.89 7.29
CA SER A 15 2.51 4.51 7.58
C SER A 15 1.89 4.40 8.97
N GLU A 16 2.45 5.07 9.95
CA GLU A 16 1.90 5.09 11.31
C GLU A 16 0.54 5.78 11.35
N ILE A 17 0.39 6.89 10.61
CA ILE A 17 -0.89 7.60 10.51
C ILE A 17 -1.96 6.68 9.88
N THR A 18 -1.62 6.04 8.77
CA THR A 18 -2.53 5.11 8.08
C THR A 18 -2.90 3.94 8.99
N ARG A 19 -1.94 3.43 9.75
CA ARG A 19 -2.18 2.36 10.72
C ARG A 19 -3.15 2.80 11.81
N ASN A 20 -3.00 4.03 12.31
CA ASN A 20 -3.91 4.58 13.30
C ASN A 20 -5.32 4.83 12.74
N LEU A 21 -5.44 4.97 11.43
CA LEU A 21 -6.73 5.03 10.74
C LEU A 21 -7.27 3.63 10.43
N ASN A 22 -6.64 2.59 10.98
CA ASN A 22 -7.02 1.19 10.79
C ASN A 22 -6.96 0.75 9.32
N TYR A 23 -6.06 1.37 8.53
CA TYR A 23 -5.94 1.11 7.09
C TYR A 23 -7.25 1.28 6.32
N GLU A 24 -8.09 2.21 6.77
CA GLU A 24 -9.40 2.46 6.15
C GLU A 24 -9.37 3.58 5.11
N LEU A 25 -8.24 4.27 4.97
CA LEU A 25 -8.11 5.40 4.07
C LEU A 25 -6.69 5.48 3.51
N PHE A 26 -6.57 5.82 2.22
CA PHE A 26 -5.27 6.12 1.61
C PHE A 26 -5.45 7.24 0.60
N GLY A 27 -4.42 8.07 0.43
CA GLY A 27 -4.45 9.19 -0.49
C GLY A 27 -3.15 9.38 -1.25
N VAL A 28 -3.27 9.93 -2.45
CA VAL A 28 -2.12 10.27 -3.31
C VAL A 28 -2.32 11.66 -3.90
N GLY A 29 -1.21 12.25 -4.35
CA GLY A 29 -1.22 13.58 -4.93
C GLY A 29 -1.61 13.60 -6.41
N SER A 30 -1.64 14.81 -6.97
CA SER A 30 -2.05 15.05 -8.36
C SER A 30 -1.22 14.29 -9.38
N LYS A 31 0.04 14.00 -9.07
CA LYS A 31 0.93 13.19 -9.91
C LYS A 31 0.33 11.82 -10.23
N TYR A 32 -0.44 11.27 -9.30
CA TYR A 32 -1.02 9.94 -9.41
C TYR A 32 -2.52 9.94 -9.71
N LYS A 33 -3.07 11.09 -10.06
CA LYS A 33 -4.52 11.24 -10.27
C LYS A 33 -5.10 10.17 -11.20
N ARG A 34 -4.47 9.98 -12.36
CA ARG A 34 -4.98 9.02 -13.36
C ARG A 34 -4.98 7.59 -12.84
N ARG A 35 -3.90 7.19 -12.15
CA ARG A 35 -3.84 5.84 -11.55
C ARG A 35 -4.89 5.68 -10.46
N ALA A 36 -5.04 6.70 -9.60
CA ALA A 36 -6.01 6.67 -8.52
C ALA A 36 -7.43 6.50 -9.06
N GLN A 37 -7.75 7.18 -10.15
CA GLN A 37 -9.06 7.09 -10.77
C GLN A 37 -9.34 5.72 -11.42
N ARG A 38 -8.30 4.92 -11.63
CA ARG A 38 -8.45 3.56 -12.16
C ARG A 38 -8.70 2.53 -11.06
N MET A 39 -8.51 2.88 -9.81
CA MET A 39 -8.79 1.99 -8.68
C MET A 39 -10.29 1.81 -8.55
N LYS A 40 -10.71 0.56 -8.46
CA LYS A 40 -12.14 0.20 -8.44
C LYS A 40 -12.52 -0.51 -7.16
N LYS A 41 -13.79 -0.42 -6.82
CA LYS A 41 -14.36 -1.19 -5.71
C LYS A 41 -14.01 -2.66 -5.88
N ASN A 42 -13.60 -3.28 -4.79
CA ASN A 42 -13.18 -4.68 -4.70
C ASN A 42 -11.77 -4.97 -5.25
N ASP A 43 -11.05 -3.98 -5.76
CA ASP A 43 -9.63 -4.16 -6.03
C ASP A 43 -8.89 -4.41 -4.71
N ARG A 44 -7.79 -5.16 -4.80
CA ARG A 44 -7.02 -5.55 -3.61
C ARG A 44 -5.79 -4.66 -3.47
N VAL A 45 -5.37 -4.45 -2.24
CA VAL A 45 -4.27 -3.54 -1.92
C VAL A 45 -3.34 -4.18 -0.91
N ILE A 46 -2.03 -3.90 -1.06
CA ILE A 46 -1.04 -4.21 -0.04
C ILE A 46 -0.27 -2.94 0.30
N PHE A 47 0.02 -2.74 1.58
CA PHE A 47 0.78 -1.58 2.07
C PHE A 47 2.24 -1.93 2.28
N TYR A 48 3.11 -1.06 1.79
CA TYR A 48 4.56 -1.18 1.91
C TYR A 48 5.11 0.09 2.56
N THR A 49 5.97 -0.08 3.56
CA THR A 49 6.65 1.04 4.22
C THR A 49 8.08 1.11 3.71
N ARG A 50 8.36 2.18 2.98
CA ARG A 50 9.64 2.37 2.28
C ARG A 50 10.83 2.36 3.23
N THR A 51 10.74 3.09 4.33
CA THR A 51 11.81 3.23 5.30
C THR A 51 12.16 1.90 5.95
N LEU A 52 11.15 1.09 6.26
CA LEU A 52 11.32 -0.20 6.91
C LEU A 52 11.57 -1.33 5.91
N LYS A 53 11.32 -1.08 4.64
CA LYS A 53 11.36 -2.09 3.57
C LYS A 53 10.55 -3.32 3.96
N ALA A 54 9.29 -3.08 4.33
CA ALA A 54 8.41 -4.13 4.83
C ALA A 54 6.96 -3.90 4.43
N TRP A 55 6.23 -5.00 4.20
CA TRP A 55 4.79 -4.96 3.99
C TRP A 55 4.09 -5.12 5.32
N THR A 56 3.00 -4.38 5.52
CA THR A 56 2.35 -4.23 6.83
C THR A 56 0.93 -4.74 6.89
N ALA A 57 0.21 -4.68 5.78
CA ALA A 57 -1.22 -5.03 5.77
C ALA A 57 -1.75 -5.22 4.35
N THR A 58 -2.87 -5.93 4.23
CA THR A 58 -3.65 -5.99 3.01
C THR A 58 -5.04 -5.42 3.27
N ALA A 59 -5.66 -4.91 2.21
CA ALA A 59 -7.00 -4.32 2.27
C ALA A 59 -7.72 -4.51 0.94
N THR A 60 -9.02 -4.18 0.93
CA THR A 60 -9.84 -4.17 -0.27
C THR A 60 -10.41 -2.77 -0.45
N ILE A 61 -10.42 -2.27 -1.68
CA ILE A 61 -11.00 -0.96 -1.98
C ILE A 61 -12.50 -1.04 -1.78
N LYS A 62 -13.02 -0.17 -0.92
CA LYS A 62 -14.42 -0.12 -0.55
C LYS A 62 -15.20 0.84 -1.45
N GLU A 63 -14.62 2.01 -1.73
CA GLU A 63 -15.22 3.03 -2.58
C GLU A 63 -14.17 3.58 -3.53
N GLU A 64 -14.61 3.97 -4.72
CA GLU A 64 -13.73 4.53 -5.73
C GLU A 64 -13.15 5.88 -5.30
N CYS A 65 -12.17 6.36 -6.06
CA CYS A 65 -11.43 7.57 -5.76
C CYS A 65 -12.33 8.80 -5.61
N PHE A 66 -12.06 9.58 -4.57
CA PHE A 66 -12.72 10.87 -4.32
C PHE A 66 -11.67 11.90 -3.93
N GLU A 67 -12.05 13.16 -3.94
CA GLU A 67 -11.15 14.26 -3.58
C GLU A 67 -11.44 14.76 -2.18
N ASP A 68 -10.37 14.94 -1.39
CA ASP A 68 -10.46 15.49 -0.05
C ASP A 68 -9.11 16.13 0.30
N THR A 69 -9.14 17.37 0.72
CA THR A 69 -7.93 18.11 1.08
C THR A 69 -7.75 18.26 2.59
N SER A 70 -8.57 17.58 3.39
CA SER A 70 -8.41 17.63 4.84
C SER A 70 -7.04 17.10 5.24
N GLN A 71 -6.44 17.71 6.24
CA GLN A 71 -5.08 17.39 6.65
C GLN A 71 -5.05 16.05 7.40
N THR A 72 -4.41 15.06 6.79
CA THR A 72 -4.32 13.71 7.35
C THR A 72 -2.87 13.24 7.42
N TRP A 73 -2.14 13.35 6.33
CA TRP A 73 -0.75 12.88 6.25
C TRP A 73 0.24 14.04 6.16
N LEU A 74 1.52 13.71 6.27
CA LEU A 74 2.63 14.66 6.19
C LEU A 74 3.26 14.65 4.80
N PRO A 75 3.79 15.76 4.30
CA PRO A 75 3.95 17.06 4.95
C PRO A 75 2.67 17.91 4.91
N LYS A 76 2.51 18.71 5.94
CA LYS A 76 1.28 19.52 6.12
C LYS A 76 1.16 20.70 5.16
N GLU A 77 2.26 21.19 4.66
CA GLU A 77 2.30 22.36 3.80
C GLU A 77 1.92 22.10 2.35
N LYS A 78 1.75 20.84 1.96
CA LYS A 78 1.38 20.46 0.58
C LYS A 78 -0.05 19.95 0.54
N ILE A 79 -0.98 20.86 0.34
CA ILE A 79 -2.41 20.57 0.39
C ILE A 79 -2.84 19.48 -0.59
N ASP A 80 -2.26 19.49 -1.80
CA ASP A 80 -2.66 18.57 -2.87
C ASP A 80 -1.98 17.20 -2.80
N GLU A 81 -1.03 17.01 -1.91
CA GLU A 81 -0.19 15.80 -1.94
C GLU A 81 -0.96 14.51 -1.69
N PHE A 82 -2.06 14.60 -0.97
CA PHE A 82 -2.88 13.43 -0.65
C PHE A 82 -4.36 13.66 -0.97
N LYS A 83 -4.61 14.45 -2.00
CA LYS A 83 -5.95 14.90 -2.35
C LYS A 83 -6.85 13.79 -2.92
N TYR A 84 -6.27 12.85 -3.65
CA TYR A 84 -7.03 11.77 -4.30
C TYR A 84 -7.02 10.54 -3.42
N ARG A 85 -8.19 10.21 -2.86
CA ARG A 85 -8.31 9.22 -1.78
C ARG A 85 -9.25 8.09 -2.12
N VAL A 86 -8.99 6.93 -1.50
CA VAL A 86 -9.91 5.79 -1.56
C VAL A 86 -10.17 5.32 -0.13
N THR A 87 -11.40 4.86 0.11
CA THR A 87 -11.74 4.21 1.36
C THR A 87 -11.50 2.72 1.22
N LEU A 88 -11.09 2.09 2.30
CA LEU A 88 -10.61 0.72 2.30
C LEU A 88 -11.25 -0.09 3.42
N LYS A 89 -11.35 -1.40 3.19
CA LYS A 89 -11.68 -2.35 4.23
C LYS A 89 -10.41 -3.17 4.50
N PRO A 90 -9.82 -3.07 5.69
CA PRO A 90 -8.63 -3.87 6.00
C PRO A 90 -8.97 -5.35 6.03
N ASN A 91 -8.09 -6.17 5.48
CA ASN A 91 -8.27 -7.62 5.44
C ASN A 91 -7.35 -8.33 6.43
N HIS A 92 -6.05 -8.06 6.35
CA HIS A 92 -5.07 -8.69 7.20
C HIS A 92 -4.04 -7.65 7.64
N VAL A 93 -3.96 -7.38 8.92
CA VAL A 93 -3.08 -6.34 9.48
C VAL A 93 -2.07 -7.02 10.39
N LEU A 94 -0.79 -6.85 10.06
CA LEU A 94 0.29 -7.45 10.83
C LEU A 94 0.64 -6.62 12.06
N GLU A 95 1.02 -7.30 13.14
CA GLU A 95 1.67 -6.66 14.26
C GLU A 95 3.07 -6.21 13.81
N GLU A 96 3.60 -5.13 14.40
CA GLU A 96 4.90 -4.58 13.98
C GLU A 96 6.02 -5.61 13.99
N SER A 97 6.06 -6.48 14.99
CA SER A 97 7.07 -7.53 15.10
C SER A 97 7.00 -8.54 13.96
N ASN A 98 5.88 -8.59 13.25
CA ASN A 98 5.63 -9.53 12.16
C ASN A 98 5.60 -8.88 10.78
N PHE A 99 5.95 -7.61 10.66
CA PHE A 99 6.01 -6.97 9.34
C PHE A 99 6.86 -7.80 8.39
N LEU A 100 6.35 -8.01 7.17
CA LEU A 100 7.00 -8.87 6.19
C LEU A 100 8.19 -8.17 5.57
N ASN A 101 9.40 -8.62 5.91
CA ASN A 101 10.63 -8.01 5.43
C ASN A 101 10.81 -8.25 3.94
N ALA A 102 10.91 -7.15 3.18
CA ALA A 102 11.01 -7.21 1.74
C ALA A 102 12.32 -7.81 1.23
N SER A 103 13.38 -7.81 2.04
CA SER A 103 14.67 -8.38 1.63
C SER A 103 14.57 -9.88 1.30
N TYR A 104 13.63 -10.58 1.94
CA TYR A 104 13.45 -12.02 1.69
C TYR A 104 12.58 -12.32 0.48
N ILE A 105 11.56 -11.52 0.22
CA ILE A 105 10.59 -11.79 -0.84
C ILE A 105 10.69 -10.83 -2.03
N GLY A 106 11.07 -9.57 -1.78
CA GLY A 106 11.12 -8.55 -2.82
C GLY A 106 11.81 -8.99 -4.10
N PRO A 107 13.04 -9.55 -4.02
CA PRO A 107 13.75 -9.98 -5.24
C PRO A 107 13.07 -11.10 -6.02
N ARG A 108 12.13 -11.81 -5.40
CA ARG A 108 11.40 -12.91 -6.05
C ARG A 108 10.18 -12.45 -6.86
N LEU A 109 9.78 -11.18 -6.71
CA LEU A 109 8.60 -10.68 -7.39
C LEU A 109 8.87 -10.42 -8.87
N GLU A 110 7.91 -10.74 -9.74
CA GLU A 110 7.99 -10.44 -11.16
C GLU A 110 8.15 -8.93 -11.39
N TYR A 111 7.50 -8.13 -10.57
CA TYR A 111 7.51 -6.68 -10.66
C TYR A 111 8.91 -6.07 -10.62
N VAL A 112 9.85 -6.71 -9.92
CA VAL A 112 11.22 -6.19 -9.76
C VAL A 112 12.24 -6.83 -10.68
N LYS A 113 11.88 -7.82 -11.48
CA LYS A 113 12.84 -8.59 -12.30
C LYS A 113 13.61 -7.79 -13.36
N LYS A 114 13.06 -6.65 -13.76
CA LYS A 114 13.76 -5.76 -14.70
C LYS A 114 14.85 -4.93 -14.04
N TRP A 115 14.98 -4.99 -12.72
CA TRP A 115 16.02 -4.28 -11.98
C TRP A 115 17.20 -5.19 -11.68
N ILE A 116 18.40 -4.59 -11.56
CA ILE A 116 19.57 -5.36 -11.11
C ILE A 116 19.26 -5.86 -9.69
N PRO A 117 19.67 -7.10 -9.34
CA PRO A 117 19.30 -7.67 -8.03
C PRO A 117 19.63 -6.78 -6.84
N GLU A 118 20.74 -6.03 -6.87
CA GLU A 118 21.13 -5.13 -5.78
C GLU A 118 20.21 -3.93 -5.65
N ASP A 119 19.52 -3.56 -6.73
CA ASP A 119 18.67 -2.36 -6.80
C ASP A 119 17.19 -2.67 -6.83
N TRP A 120 16.80 -3.89 -6.49
CA TRP A 120 15.38 -4.30 -6.56
C TRP A 120 14.43 -3.36 -5.82
N HIS A 121 14.88 -2.77 -4.71
CA HIS A 121 14.05 -1.88 -3.90
C HIS A 121 13.67 -0.59 -4.64
N LEU A 122 14.42 -0.21 -5.67
CA LEU A 122 14.09 0.98 -6.47
C LEU A 122 12.78 0.80 -7.25
N ALA A 123 12.38 -0.45 -7.49
CA ALA A 123 11.09 -0.73 -8.13
C ALA A 123 9.92 -0.23 -7.28
N PHE A 124 10.13 -0.02 -5.97
CA PHE A 124 9.10 0.43 -5.02
C PHE A 124 9.23 1.89 -4.66
N TRP A 125 9.91 2.66 -5.48
CA TRP A 125 10.17 4.08 -5.16
C TRP A 125 8.92 4.94 -5.18
N ASP A 126 8.02 4.72 -6.16
CA ASP A 126 6.78 5.49 -6.27
C ASP A 126 5.76 5.12 -5.19
N THR A 127 4.76 5.99 -5.02
CA THR A 127 3.72 5.83 -4.00
C THR A 127 2.64 4.81 -4.39
N LEU A 128 2.32 4.72 -5.67
CA LEU A 128 1.22 3.89 -6.15
C LEU A 128 1.67 2.98 -7.28
N HIS A 129 1.50 1.67 -7.08
CA HIS A 129 1.90 0.66 -8.05
C HIS A 129 0.77 -0.29 -8.39
N LEU A 130 0.73 -0.73 -9.64
CA LEU A 130 -0.13 -1.82 -10.08
C LEU A 130 0.71 -3.09 -10.11
N LEU A 131 0.33 -4.09 -9.32
CA LEU A 131 1.09 -5.34 -9.22
C LEU A 131 0.49 -6.43 -10.09
N PRO A 132 1.34 -7.35 -10.62
CA PRO A 132 0.84 -8.59 -11.17
C PRO A 132 0.09 -9.39 -10.10
N GLN A 133 -0.97 -10.07 -10.49
CA GLN A 133 -1.75 -10.91 -9.57
C GLN A 133 -0.86 -11.94 -8.86
N LYS A 134 0.06 -12.54 -9.58
CA LYS A 134 0.99 -13.53 -9.05
C LYS A 134 1.79 -13.00 -7.87
N ASP A 135 2.30 -11.76 -8.00
CA ASP A 135 3.07 -11.12 -6.95
C ASP A 135 2.22 -10.84 -5.73
N PHE A 136 1.01 -10.29 -5.95
CA PHE A 136 0.11 -10.00 -4.83
C PHE A 136 -0.22 -11.29 -4.07
N LYS A 137 -0.51 -12.37 -4.77
CA LYS A 137 -0.83 -13.65 -4.14
C LYS A 137 0.33 -14.18 -3.30
N LEU A 138 1.56 -14.07 -3.82
CA LEU A 138 2.75 -14.48 -3.09
C LEU A 138 2.89 -13.69 -1.78
N LEU A 139 2.72 -12.38 -1.86
CA LEU A 139 2.82 -11.51 -0.69
C LEU A 139 1.68 -11.77 0.29
N GLU A 140 0.46 -11.90 -0.20
CA GLU A 140 -0.70 -12.18 0.64
C GLU A 140 -0.54 -13.50 1.41
N ASP A 141 -0.09 -14.55 0.72
CA ASP A 141 0.13 -15.86 1.35
C ASP A 141 1.18 -15.77 2.44
N SER A 142 2.22 -14.97 2.21
CA SER A 142 3.28 -14.77 3.21
C SER A 142 2.77 -13.99 4.43
N ILE A 143 1.93 -12.98 4.20
CA ILE A 143 1.31 -12.21 5.28
C ILE A 143 0.39 -13.10 6.11
N LYS A 144 -0.38 -13.97 5.47
CA LYS A 144 -1.35 -14.83 6.16
C LYS A 144 -0.70 -15.89 7.06
N LYS A 145 0.60 -16.08 6.99
CA LYS A 145 1.32 -16.96 7.90
C LYS A 145 1.35 -16.42 9.33
N TYR A 146 1.06 -15.15 9.52
CA TYR A 146 1.04 -14.48 10.81
C TYR A 146 -0.38 -14.05 11.16
N PRO A 147 -0.72 -13.97 12.46
CA PRO A 147 -2.08 -13.55 12.81
C PRO A 147 -2.37 -12.10 12.44
N SER A 148 -3.61 -11.85 12.07
CA SER A 148 -4.08 -10.48 11.85
C SER A 148 -4.50 -9.88 13.19
N ILE A 149 -4.06 -8.65 13.44
CA ILE A 149 -4.47 -7.93 14.64
C ILE A 149 -5.71 -7.08 14.33
N LYS A 150 -6.45 -6.72 15.39
CA LYS A 150 -7.53 -5.76 15.30
C LYS A 150 -7.04 -4.44 15.90
N ILE A 151 -7.10 -3.38 15.10
CA ILE A 151 -6.74 -2.06 15.58
C ILE A 151 -8.00 -1.43 16.14
N LYS A 152 -7.96 -1.05 17.44
CA LYS A 152 -9.08 -0.37 18.07
C LYS A 152 -9.11 1.08 17.61
N LYS A 153 -10.30 1.55 17.28
CA LYS A 153 -10.51 2.95 16.95
C LYS A 153 -10.55 3.79 18.21
#